data_6321b84c0ce85a31341fb7ee358b682f
#
_entry.id   6321b84c0ce85a31341fb7ee358b682f
#
_cell.length_a   1.000
_cell.length_b   1.000
_cell.length_c   1.000
_cell.angle_alpha   90.00
_cell.angle_beta   90.00
_cell.angle_gamma   90.00
#
_symmetry.space_group_name_H-M   'P 1'
#
loop_
_entity.id
_entity.type
_entity.pdbx_description
1 polymer ?
#
loop_
_entity_poly.entity_id
_entity_poly.type
_entity_poly.pdbx_seq_one_letter_code
_entity_poly.pdbx_strand_id
1 'polypeptide(L)'
;MKNVMPLEDCLSAAAECDAPMVSICGGEPLIYPQIEALVQGLREQRRIVYICTNAMFMRRKMREYLAVEYKKRPAEIEPLLGTLLDERLVTPSEAEQVKKGPKDASKPVISPSKWMYWNVHLDGLEKIHDIIVEREGVFQECILAIRMAKILGYQVATNTTVYRETDMKEIETLLLYLANLGVDGHTVTPGYDYDAAKTDMAKRLGIDPSAFFLTRRNTIEKFSQAKSWGKRFRLLGTPVYWEFLTGDRDLTCSAWAIPTRNIMGWKAPCYFLTDGKGHYPSYAEMLADVDWDSYGVVDGVAKDPRCENCMTHCGYEPTAALGLKGKPGDTWKNILFNFGARPNPKGKVVLSEVFNGVSAAAKPEKNPELVRE
;
A
#
# COMPACT_ATOMS: atom_id res chain seq x y z
N MET A 1 2.37 0.25 -24.28
CA MET A 1 2.01 -0.76 -23.27
C MET A 1 1.64 -2.02 -24.03
N LYS A 2 2.55 -3.00 -24.09
CA LYS A 2 2.30 -4.18 -24.94
C LYS A 2 1.49 -5.29 -24.26
N ASN A 3 1.37 -5.29 -22.92
CA ASN A 3 0.70 -6.37 -22.19
C ASN A 3 -0.09 -5.79 -21.01
N VAL A 4 -1.34 -5.46 -21.25
CA VAL A 4 -2.29 -4.99 -20.23
C VAL A 4 -3.40 -6.03 -20.11
N MET A 5 -3.72 -6.45 -18.90
CA MET A 5 -4.81 -7.38 -18.64
C MET A 5 -6.15 -6.72 -19.01
N PRO A 6 -7.01 -7.37 -19.80
CA PRO A 6 -8.34 -6.84 -20.15
C PRO A 6 -9.16 -6.54 -18.89
N LEU A 7 -10.05 -5.55 -18.94
CA LEU A 7 -10.91 -5.19 -17.83
C LEU A 7 -11.79 -6.36 -17.36
N GLU A 8 -12.33 -7.08 -18.32
CA GLU A 8 -13.20 -8.25 -18.08
C GLU A 8 -12.46 -9.35 -17.33
N ASP A 9 -11.19 -9.61 -17.69
CA ASP A 9 -10.36 -10.61 -17.01
C ASP A 9 -10.03 -10.17 -15.57
N CYS A 10 -9.81 -8.87 -15.32
CA CYS A 10 -9.60 -8.34 -13.98
C CYS A 10 -10.83 -8.53 -13.09
N LEU A 11 -12.02 -8.20 -13.62
CA LEU A 11 -13.28 -8.31 -12.89
C LEU A 11 -13.69 -9.78 -12.69
N SER A 12 -13.49 -10.62 -13.71
CA SER A 12 -13.72 -12.06 -13.64
C SER A 12 -12.82 -12.73 -12.60
N ALA A 13 -11.54 -12.38 -12.56
CA ALA A 13 -10.62 -12.91 -11.55
C ALA A 13 -11.05 -12.59 -10.13
N ALA A 14 -11.49 -11.34 -9.87
CA ALA A 14 -11.99 -10.95 -8.56
C ALA A 14 -13.27 -11.71 -8.17
N ALA A 15 -14.14 -11.99 -9.12
CA ALA A 15 -15.34 -12.78 -8.90
C ALA A 15 -15.01 -14.27 -8.66
N GLU A 16 -14.05 -14.83 -9.41
CA GLU A 16 -13.65 -16.23 -9.33
C GLU A 16 -13.05 -16.60 -7.96
N CYS A 17 -12.14 -15.79 -7.43
CA CYS A 17 -11.54 -16.07 -6.13
C CYS A 17 -12.39 -15.61 -4.93
N ASP A 18 -13.43 -14.84 -5.18
CA ASP A 18 -14.37 -14.26 -4.20
C ASP A 18 -13.72 -13.56 -3.01
N ALA A 19 -12.54 -12.99 -3.19
CA ALA A 19 -11.83 -12.29 -2.13
C ALA A 19 -12.58 -11.00 -1.73
N PRO A 20 -12.74 -10.71 -0.43
CA PRO A 20 -13.44 -9.51 0.03
C PRO A 20 -12.68 -8.20 -0.26
N MET A 21 -11.38 -8.30 -0.51
CA MET A 21 -10.49 -7.18 -0.78
C MET A 21 -9.62 -7.48 -1.99
N VAL A 22 -9.44 -6.47 -2.84
CA VAL A 22 -8.58 -6.53 -4.02
C VAL A 22 -7.55 -5.42 -3.97
N SER A 23 -6.27 -5.80 -4.06
CA SER A 23 -5.17 -4.87 -4.27
C SER A 23 -4.85 -4.80 -5.75
N ILE A 24 -5.04 -3.62 -6.35
CA ILE A 24 -4.64 -3.36 -7.72
C ILE A 24 -3.18 -2.94 -7.68
N CYS A 25 -2.31 -3.83 -8.13
CA CYS A 25 -0.86 -3.66 -8.15
C CYS A 25 -0.35 -3.71 -9.61
N GLY A 26 0.94 -3.64 -9.77
CA GLY A 26 1.63 -3.67 -11.06
C GLY A 26 2.74 -2.63 -11.05
N GLY A 27 3.20 -2.15 -12.20
CA GLY A 27 4.17 -1.05 -12.22
C GLY A 27 3.58 0.22 -11.59
N GLU A 28 2.60 0.83 -12.27
CA GLU A 28 1.79 1.93 -11.73
C GLU A 28 0.32 1.74 -12.20
N PRO A 29 -0.61 1.39 -11.30
CA PRO A 29 -2.00 1.13 -11.66
C PRO A 29 -2.71 2.33 -12.33
N LEU A 30 -2.33 3.55 -11.96
CA LEU A 30 -3.00 4.76 -12.46
C LEU A 30 -2.71 5.08 -13.93
N ILE A 31 -1.80 4.33 -14.57
CA ILE A 31 -1.61 4.38 -16.04
C ILE A 31 -2.46 3.33 -16.77
N TYR A 32 -3.14 2.44 -16.06
CA TYR A 32 -4.07 1.50 -16.68
C TYR A 32 -5.21 2.26 -17.36
N PRO A 33 -5.48 2.03 -18.66
CA PRO A 33 -6.43 2.86 -19.42
C PRO A 33 -7.86 2.86 -18.89
N GLN A 34 -8.24 1.79 -18.18
CA GLN A 34 -9.60 1.58 -17.68
C GLN A 34 -9.62 1.47 -16.13
N ILE A 35 -8.67 2.14 -15.44
CA ILE A 35 -8.57 2.06 -13.99
C ILE A 35 -9.85 2.49 -13.28
N GLU A 36 -10.52 3.52 -13.77
CA GLU A 36 -11.77 4.01 -13.19
C GLU A 36 -12.89 2.97 -13.31
N ALA A 37 -13.02 2.35 -14.48
CA ALA A 37 -14.00 1.29 -14.73
C ALA A 37 -13.69 0.03 -13.91
N LEU A 38 -12.42 -0.31 -13.75
CA LEU A 38 -11.98 -1.41 -12.89
C LEU A 38 -12.37 -1.15 -11.43
N VAL A 39 -12.05 0.02 -10.89
CA VAL A 39 -12.39 0.40 -9.51
C VAL A 39 -13.91 0.38 -9.31
N GLN A 40 -14.67 0.91 -10.27
CA GLN A 40 -16.13 0.88 -10.22
C GLN A 40 -16.65 -0.56 -10.21
N GLY A 41 -16.24 -1.41 -11.15
CA GLY A 41 -16.71 -2.79 -11.24
C GLY A 41 -16.37 -3.64 -10.01
N LEU A 42 -15.17 -3.48 -9.44
CA LEU A 42 -14.81 -4.14 -8.18
C LEU A 42 -15.69 -3.69 -7.01
N ARG A 43 -16.05 -2.42 -6.96
CA ARG A 43 -16.97 -1.89 -5.93
C ARG A 43 -18.41 -2.38 -6.12
N GLU A 44 -18.87 -2.50 -7.36
CA GLU A 44 -20.17 -3.12 -7.70
C GLU A 44 -20.22 -4.58 -7.26
N GLN A 45 -19.10 -5.29 -7.34
CA GLN A 45 -18.91 -6.62 -6.74
C GLN A 45 -18.77 -6.59 -5.20
N ARG A 46 -18.94 -5.42 -4.56
CA ARG A 46 -18.83 -5.22 -3.10
C ARG A 46 -17.44 -5.52 -2.51
N ARG A 47 -16.38 -5.34 -3.31
CA ARG A 47 -14.99 -5.52 -2.84
C ARG A 47 -14.47 -4.23 -2.20
N ILE A 48 -13.60 -4.39 -1.20
CA ILE A 48 -12.71 -3.32 -0.74
C ILE A 48 -11.59 -3.21 -1.75
N VAL A 49 -11.31 -2.00 -2.23
CA VAL A 49 -10.29 -1.78 -3.26
C VAL A 49 -9.12 -1.00 -2.70
N TYR A 50 -7.91 -1.54 -2.86
CA TYR A 50 -6.65 -0.85 -2.61
C TYR A 50 -5.96 -0.57 -3.93
N ILE A 51 -5.65 0.69 -4.22
CA ILE A 51 -4.86 1.09 -5.40
C ILE A 51 -3.43 1.35 -4.93
N CYS A 52 -2.52 0.40 -5.20
CA CYS A 52 -1.11 0.49 -4.81
C CYS A 52 -0.37 1.38 -5.79
N THR A 53 -0.07 2.62 -5.40
CA THR A 53 0.43 3.66 -6.30
C THR A 53 1.66 4.37 -5.75
N ASN A 54 2.52 4.84 -6.65
CA ASN A 54 3.59 5.80 -6.35
C ASN A 54 3.09 7.26 -6.31
N ALA A 55 1.78 7.48 -6.34
CA ALA A 55 1.06 8.76 -6.27
C ALA A 55 1.29 9.75 -7.44
N MET A 56 2.20 9.50 -8.38
CA MET A 56 2.53 10.45 -9.46
C MET A 56 1.34 10.87 -10.33
N PHE A 57 0.29 10.05 -10.40
CA PHE A 57 -0.93 10.37 -11.14
C PHE A 57 -2.16 10.59 -10.26
N MET A 58 -2.01 10.47 -8.94
CA MET A 58 -3.12 10.49 -8.00
C MET A 58 -3.83 11.84 -7.98
N ARG A 59 -3.09 12.98 -7.94
CA ARG A 59 -3.70 14.32 -7.99
C ARG A 59 -4.46 14.57 -9.29
N ARG A 60 -3.96 14.06 -10.43
CA ARG A 60 -4.69 14.14 -11.71
C ARG A 60 -6.04 13.40 -11.62
N LYS A 61 -6.07 12.18 -11.08
CA LYS A 61 -7.33 11.41 -10.91
C LYS A 61 -8.33 12.11 -10.00
N MET A 62 -7.84 12.75 -8.95
CA MET A 62 -8.69 13.55 -8.07
C MET A 62 -9.24 14.82 -8.74
N ARG A 63 -8.47 15.47 -9.63
CA ARG A 63 -8.98 16.59 -10.42
C ARG A 63 -10.02 16.14 -11.46
N GLU A 64 -9.85 14.97 -12.05
CA GLU A 64 -10.85 14.36 -12.94
C GLU A 64 -12.19 14.15 -12.19
N TYR A 65 -12.14 13.65 -10.97
CA TYR A 65 -13.31 13.55 -10.08
C TYR A 65 -13.92 14.92 -9.78
N LEU A 66 -13.11 15.89 -9.37
CA LEU A 66 -13.58 17.25 -9.07
C LEU A 66 -14.26 17.91 -10.28
N ALA A 67 -13.74 17.68 -11.48
CA ALA A 67 -14.31 18.25 -12.70
C ALA A 67 -15.72 17.70 -12.99
N VAL A 68 -15.96 16.42 -12.70
CA VAL A 68 -17.31 15.81 -12.80
C VAL A 68 -18.24 16.39 -11.73
N GLU A 69 -17.78 16.48 -10.49
CA GLU A 69 -18.59 16.99 -9.39
C GLU A 69 -18.88 18.49 -9.49
N TYR A 70 -17.95 19.28 -10.01
CA TYR A 70 -18.17 20.71 -10.25
C TYR A 70 -19.33 20.96 -11.21
N LYS A 71 -19.47 20.14 -12.26
CA LYS A 71 -20.62 20.24 -13.19
C LYS A 71 -21.97 19.94 -12.53
N LYS A 72 -21.98 19.04 -11.54
CA LYS A 72 -23.20 18.61 -10.85
C LYS A 72 -23.60 19.58 -9.73
N ARG A 73 -22.59 20.08 -8.98
CA ARG A 73 -22.80 20.86 -7.74
C ARG A 73 -21.69 21.93 -7.56
N PRO A 74 -21.64 22.95 -8.43
CA PRO A 74 -20.55 23.93 -8.40
C PRO A 74 -20.44 24.68 -7.06
N ALA A 75 -21.58 25.02 -6.43
CA ALA A 75 -21.58 25.73 -5.16
C ALA A 75 -20.92 24.98 -3.99
N GLU A 76 -20.91 23.64 -4.04
CA GLU A 76 -20.26 22.81 -3.02
C GLU A 76 -18.76 22.61 -3.32
N ILE A 77 -18.38 22.56 -4.60
CA ILE A 77 -17.00 22.30 -5.02
C ILE A 77 -16.15 23.57 -5.07
N GLU A 78 -16.75 24.74 -5.29
CA GLU A 78 -16.02 26.03 -5.34
C GLU A 78 -15.22 26.31 -4.05
N PRO A 79 -15.78 26.15 -2.83
CA PRO A 79 -15.02 26.32 -1.60
C PRO A 79 -13.86 25.30 -1.46
N LEU A 80 -14.07 24.06 -1.90
CA LEU A 80 -13.01 23.04 -1.90
C LEU A 80 -11.87 23.41 -2.84
N LEU A 81 -12.18 23.91 -4.04
CA LEU A 81 -11.17 24.41 -4.96
C LEU A 81 -10.39 25.60 -4.37
N GLY A 82 -11.08 26.51 -3.68
CA GLY A 82 -10.44 27.60 -2.94
C GLY A 82 -9.43 27.07 -1.92
N THR A 83 -9.84 26.09 -1.09
CA THR A 83 -8.94 25.42 -0.14
C THR A 83 -7.74 24.77 -0.83
N LEU A 84 -7.96 24.05 -1.93
CA LEU A 84 -6.87 23.39 -2.67
C LEU A 84 -5.89 24.38 -3.30
N LEU A 85 -6.36 25.54 -3.73
CA LEU A 85 -5.52 26.65 -4.22
C LEU A 85 -4.69 27.27 -3.09
N ASP A 86 -5.33 27.58 -1.97
CA ASP A 86 -4.68 28.15 -0.78
C ASP A 86 -3.58 27.22 -0.25
N GLU A 87 -3.83 25.91 -0.26
CA GLU A 87 -2.88 24.87 0.15
C GLU A 87 -1.86 24.51 -0.94
N ARG A 88 -1.91 25.16 -2.11
CA ARG A 88 -1.05 24.90 -3.28
C ARG A 88 -1.08 23.45 -3.78
N LEU A 89 -2.21 22.77 -3.60
CA LEU A 89 -2.43 21.40 -4.06
C LEU A 89 -2.93 21.34 -5.51
N VAL A 90 -3.45 22.44 -6.01
CA VAL A 90 -3.75 22.69 -7.43
C VAL A 90 -3.23 24.06 -7.82
N THR A 91 -2.84 24.19 -9.07
CA THR A 91 -2.49 25.50 -9.65
C THR A 91 -3.76 26.25 -10.12
N PRO A 92 -3.70 27.58 -10.30
CA PRO A 92 -4.84 28.32 -10.89
C PRO A 92 -5.30 27.76 -12.24
N SER A 93 -4.37 27.34 -13.09
CA SER A 93 -4.69 26.73 -14.38
C SER A 93 -5.43 25.38 -14.23
N GLU A 94 -5.03 24.56 -13.26
CA GLU A 94 -5.70 23.28 -12.95
C GLU A 94 -7.10 23.50 -12.37
N ALA A 95 -7.29 24.50 -11.52
CA ALA A 95 -8.59 24.88 -10.99
C ALA A 95 -9.54 25.33 -12.12
N GLU A 96 -9.06 26.13 -13.07
CA GLU A 96 -9.85 26.52 -14.24
C GLU A 96 -10.20 25.31 -15.13
N GLN A 97 -9.30 24.32 -15.25
CA GLN A 97 -9.61 23.08 -15.96
C GLN A 97 -10.73 22.29 -15.26
N VAL A 98 -10.71 22.22 -13.93
CA VAL A 98 -11.79 21.60 -13.13
C VAL A 98 -13.13 22.31 -13.40
N LYS A 99 -13.18 23.65 -13.40
CA LYS A 99 -14.39 24.44 -13.68
C LYS A 99 -14.95 24.21 -15.08
N LYS A 100 -14.08 24.02 -16.08
CA LYS A 100 -14.50 23.67 -17.45
C LYS A 100 -15.22 22.32 -17.53
N GLY A 101 -14.98 21.44 -16.54
CA GLY A 101 -15.56 20.10 -16.47
C GLY A 101 -14.80 19.07 -17.31
N PRO A 102 -15.22 17.79 -17.24
CA PRO A 102 -14.58 16.71 -17.94
C PRO A 102 -14.78 16.83 -19.46
N LYS A 103 -13.80 16.34 -20.24
CA LYS A 103 -13.93 16.23 -21.71
C LYS A 103 -15.03 15.27 -22.13
N ASP A 104 -15.23 14.23 -21.34
CA ASP A 104 -16.25 13.21 -21.54
C ASP A 104 -16.90 12.89 -20.19
N ALA A 105 -18.13 13.34 -20.01
CA ALA A 105 -18.87 13.17 -18.75
C ALA A 105 -19.43 11.74 -18.55
N SER A 106 -19.36 10.89 -19.58
CA SER A 106 -19.82 9.49 -19.49
C SER A 106 -18.77 8.57 -18.84
N LYS A 107 -17.50 9.00 -18.80
CA LYS A 107 -16.44 8.19 -18.21
C LYS A 107 -16.55 8.14 -16.69
N PRO A 108 -16.38 6.94 -16.09
CA PRO A 108 -16.30 6.81 -14.66
C PRO A 108 -15.09 7.57 -14.09
N VAL A 109 -15.18 7.96 -12.83
CA VAL A 109 -14.09 8.59 -12.07
C VAL A 109 -13.89 7.87 -10.74
N ILE A 110 -12.68 7.92 -10.22
CA ILE A 110 -12.38 7.38 -8.88
C ILE A 110 -12.90 8.39 -7.85
N SER A 111 -14.01 8.08 -7.20
CA SER A 111 -14.65 8.93 -6.18
C SER A 111 -14.30 8.50 -4.75
N PRO A 112 -14.33 9.43 -3.76
CA PRO A 112 -14.15 9.08 -2.36
C PRO A 112 -15.12 8.01 -1.89
N SER A 113 -14.62 7.05 -1.13
CA SER A 113 -15.43 5.96 -0.57
C SER A 113 -14.71 5.32 0.61
N LYS A 114 -15.49 4.90 1.63
CA LYS A 114 -14.96 4.11 2.75
C LYS A 114 -14.47 2.71 2.36
N TRP A 115 -14.75 2.28 1.14
CA TRP A 115 -14.39 0.98 0.60
C TRP A 115 -13.30 1.04 -0.48
N MET A 116 -12.69 2.22 -0.69
CA MET A 116 -11.60 2.41 -1.62
C MET A 116 -10.48 3.21 -0.97
N TYR A 117 -9.27 2.67 -1.04
CA TYR A 117 -8.08 3.25 -0.45
C TYR A 117 -7.05 3.57 -1.53
N TRP A 118 -6.53 4.78 -1.50
CA TRP A 118 -5.23 5.05 -2.05
C TRP A 118 -4.18 4.41 -1.13
N ASN A 119 -3.43 3.44 -1.63
CA ASN A 119 -2.34 2.81 -0.88
C ASN A 119 -1.01 3.32 -1.43
N VAL A 120 -0.47 4.37 -0.78
CA VAL A 120 0.68 5.11 -1.27
C VAL A 120 1.96 4.48 -0.76
N HIS A 121 2.89 4.20 -1.67
CA HIS A 121 4.20 3.63 -1.36
C HIS A 121 5.15 4.71 -0.84
N LEU A 122 5.70 4.52 0.37
CA LEU A 122 6.66 5.42 1.03
C LEU A 122 7.64 4.61 1.90
N ASP A 123 8.91 4.48 1.48
CA ASP A 123 9.91 3.64 2.15
C ASP A 123 10.90 4.41 3.04
N GLY A 124 10.68 5.67 3.28
CA GLY A 124 11.50 6.55 4.12
C GLY A 124 11.06 7.99 4.02
N LEU A 125 11.80 8.88 4.63
CA LEU A 125 11.67 10.33 4.45
C LEU A 125 12.18 10.73 3.06
N GLU A 126 12.05 11.99 2.68
CA GLU A 126 12.28 12.47 1.31
C GLU A 126 13.57 11.92 0.68
N LYS A 127 14.69 12.08 1.37
CA LYS A 127 16.01 11.67 0.85
C LYS A 127 16.05 10.17 0.54
N ILE A 128 15.62 9.37 1.48
CA ILE A 128 15.72 7.91 1.36
C ILE A 128 14.68 7.38 0.38
N HIS A 129 13.44 7.89 0.45
CA HIS A 129 12.40 7.48 -0.48
C HIS A 129 12.78 7.77 -1.94
N ASP A 130 13.24 8.99 -2.24
CA ASP A 130 13.61 9.39 -3.60
C ASP A 130 14.82 8.60 -4.13
N ILE A 131 15.77 8.21 -3.26
CA ILE A 131 16.86 7.29 -3.62
C ILE A 131 16.30 5.90 -3.96
N ILE A 132 15.42 5.34 -3.13
CA ILE A 132 14.85 3.99 -3.34
C ILE A 132 14.06 3.92 -4.65
N VAL A 133 13.27 4.94 -4.96
CA VAL A 133 12.49 4.99 -6.19
C VAL A 133 13.28 5.56 -7.39
N GLU A 134 14.57 5.87 -7.19
CA GLU A 134 15.49 6.39 -8.22
C GLU A 134 14.98 7.67 -8.92
N ARG A 135 14.25 8.52 -8.18
CA ARG A 135 13.68 9.74 -8.75
C ARG A 135 13.42 10.80 -7.69
N GLU A 136 14.03 11.96 -7.86
CA GLU A 136 13.79 13.14 -7.02
C GLU A 136 12.35 13.68 -7.15
N GLY A 137 11.82 14.17 -6.03
CA GLY A 137 10.51 14.83 -5.92
C GLY A 137 9.32 13.87 -5.85
N VAL A 138 9.53 12.55 -5.85
CA VAL A 138 8.43 11.58 -5.69
C VAL A 138 7.84 11.66 -4.30
N PHE A 139 8.67 11.76 -3.26
CA PHE A 139 8.20 11.93 -1.90
C PHE A 139 7.29 13.17 -1.74
N GLN A 140 7.73 14.32 -2.26
CA GLN A 140 6.93 15.55 -2.23
C GLN A 140 5.58 15.36 -2.93
N GLU A 141 5.57 14.75 -4.13
CA GLU A 141 4.32 14.47 -4.85
C GLU A 141 3.40 13.53 -4.05
N CYS A 142 3.95 12.50 -3.39
CA CYS A 142 3.20 11.62 -2.48
C CYS A 142 2.51 12.42 -1.37
N ILE A 143 3.24 13.32 -0.72
CA ILE A 143 2.70 14.15 0.37
C ILE A 143 1.61 15.11 -0.14
N LEU A 144 1.83 15.78 -1.26
CA LEU A 144 0.81 16.65 -1.86
C LEU A 144 -0.45 15.86 -2.25
N ALA A 145 -0.28 14.66 -2.82
CA ALA A 145 -1.39 13.78 -3.18
C ALA A 145 -2.17 13.29 -1.96
N ILE A 146 -1.48 12.90 -0.89
CA ILE A 146 -2.11 12.50 0.38
C ILE A 146 -2.91 13.66 0.97
N ARG A 147 -2.33 14.86 1.04
CA ARG A 147 -3.03 16.05 1.56
C ARG A 147 -4.30 16.34 0.77
N MET A 148 -4.19 16.38 -0.56
CA MET A 148 -5.35 16.56 -1.44
C MET A 148 -6.41 15.48 -1.22
N ALA A 149 -6.02 14.21 -1.13
CA ALA A 149 -6.92 13.10 -0.89
C ALA A 149 -7.68 13.25 0.44
N LYS A 150 -7.00 13.66 1.51
CA LYS A 150 -7.63 13.84 2.83
C LYS A 150 -8.60 15.02 2.84
N ILE A 151 -8.30 16.13 2.17
CA ILE A 151 -9.23 17.27 2.00
C ILE A 151 -10.49 16.83 1.24
N LEU A 152 -10.33 15.97 0.22
CA LEU A 152 -11.44 15.48 -0.61
C LEU A 152 -12.20 14.30 0.00
N GLY A 153 -11.83 13.83 1.19
CA GLY A 153 -12.53 12.75 1.92
C GLY A 153 -12.20 11.33 1.46
N TYR A 154 -11.10 11.14 0.72
CA TYR A 154 -10.63 9.79 0.39
C TYR A 154 -10.03 9.07 1.59
N GLN A 155 -10.13 7.75 1.58
CA GLN A 155 -9.33 6.91 2.47
C GLN A 155 -7.92 6.78 1.89
N VAL A 156 -6.92 6.92 2.75
CA VAL A 156 -5.50 6.80 2.38
C VAL A 156 -4.82 5.81 3.32
N ALA A 157 -4.20 4.81 2.74
CA ALA A 157 -3.24 3.93 3.41
C ALA A 157 -1.84 4.21 2.88
N THR A 158 -0.82 3.86 3.65
CA THR A 158 0.56 3.86 3.18
C THR A 158 1.18 2.47 3.30
N ASN A 159 2.10 2.17 2.39
CA ASN A 159 2.86 0.93 2.39
C ASN A 159 4.35 1.26 2.45
N THR A 160 5.01 0.75 3.47
CA THR A 160 6.44 0.95 3.76
C THR A 160 7.13 -0.40 3.78
N THR A 161 8.17 -0.55 2.97
CA THR A 161 9.03 -1.73 2.95
C THR A 161 10.30 -1.44 3.74
N VAL A 162 10.60 -2.29 4.71
CA VAL A 162 11.80 -2.19 5.54
C VAL A 162 12.89 -3.06 4.96
N TYR A 163 14.00 -2.45 4.60
CA TYR A 163 15.20 -3.10 4.10
C TYR A 163 16.30 -3.17 5.16
N ARG A 164 17.44 -3.78 4.83
CA ARG A 164 18.55 -3.96 5.77
C ARG A 164 19.08 -2.64 6.31
N GLU A 165 19.23 -1.63 5.45
CA GLU A 165 19.76 -0.31 5.81
C GLU A 165 18.68 0.67 6.31
N THR A 166 17.39 0.30 6.31
CA THR A 166 16.33 1.17 6.79
C THR A 166 16.54 1.54 8.26
N ASP A 167 16.54 2.83 8.59
CA ASP A 167 16.52 3.31 9.96
C ASP A 167 15.09 3.29 10.50
N MET A 168 14.85 2.48 11.53
CA MET A 168 13.52 2.37 12.14
C MET A 168 13.04 3.66 12.81
N LYS A 169 13.96 4.54 13.26
CA LYS A 169 13.59 5.85 13.81
C LYS A 169 13.11 6.80 12.72
N GLU A 170 13.72 6.73 11.55
CA GLU A 170 13.26 7.46 10.38
C GLU A 170 11.84 7.03 9.98
N ILE A 171 11.57 5.72 9.94
CA ILE A 171 10.22 5.22 9.68
C ILE A 171 9.23 5.65 10.77
N GLU A 172 9.62 5.67 12.04
CA GLU A 172 8.76 6.18 13.11
C GLU A 172 8.40 7.67 12.91
N THR A 173 9.37 8.48 12.50
CA THR A 173 9.16 9.90 12.16
C THR A 173 8.21 10.03 10.96
N LEU A 174 8.39 9.21 9.92
CA LEU A 174 7.49 9.16 8.77
C LEU A 174 6.05 8.82 9.19
N LEU A 175 5.86 7.76 9.97
CA LEU A 175 4.53 7.34 10.44
C LEU A 175 3.86 8.42 11.27
N LEU A 176 4.61 9.11 12.14
CA LEU A 176 4.09 10.21 12.93
C LEU A 176 3.67 11.39 12.05
N TYR A 177 4.47 11.73 11.06
CA TYR A 177 4.14 12.79 10.09
C TYR A 177 2.87 12.43 9.29
N LEU A 178 2.77 11.21 8.78
CA LEU A 178 1.60 10.74 8.04
C LEU A 178 0.33 10.68 8.91
N ALA A 179 0.47 10.29 10.19
CA ALA A 179 -0.63 10.33 11.15
C ALA A 179 -1.14 11.76 11.38
N ASN A 180 -0.24 12.76 11.45
CA ASN A 180 -0.60 14.17 11.53
C ASN A 180 -1.35 14.66 10.28
N LEU A 181 -1.06 14.10 9.10
CA LEU A 181 -1.81 14.36 7.86
C LEU A 181 -3.17 13.66 7.81
N GLY A 182 -3.48 12.82 8.80
CA GLY A 182 -4.75 12.08 8.86
C GLY A 182 -4.81 10.83 7.98
N VAL A 183 -3.67 10.21 7.67
CA VAL A 183 -3.62 8.92 6.97
C VAL A 183 -4.39 7.87 7.78
N ASP A 184 -5.16 7.03 7.10
CA ASP A 184 -6.11 6.11 7.73
C ASP A 184 -5.48 4.81 8.20
N GLY A 185 -4.27 4.51 7.76
CA GLY A 185 -3.53 3.35 8.24
C GLY A 185 -2.22 3.12 7.51
N HIS A 186 -1.35 2.32 8.13
CA HIS A 186 0.00 2.05 7.64
C HIS A 186 0.25 0.56 7.56
N THR A 187 0.75 0.10 6.41
CA THR A 187 1.33 -1.23 6.25
C THR A 187 2.85 -1.09 6.32
N VAL A 188 3.49 -1.80 7.22
CA VAL A 188 4.96 -1.85 7.34
C VAL A 188 5.38 -3.29 7.24
N THR A 189 6.16 -3.63 6.22
CA THR A 189 6.54 -5.02 5.89
C THR A 189 8.03 -5.17 5.67
N PRO A 190 8.61 -6.34 5.99
CA PRO A 190 10.00 -6.61 5.64
C PRO A 190 10.18 -6.76 4.13
N GLY A 191 11.25 -6.21 3.60
CA GLY A 191 11.70 -6.44 2.23
C GLY A 191 12.28 -7.85 2.11
N TYR A 192 11.69 -8.64 1.21
CA TYR A 192 12.05 -10.02 0.96
C TYR A 192 12.71 -10.19 -0.41
N ASP A 193 13.76 -11.01 -0.47
CA ASP A 193 14.46 -11.32 -1.70
C ASP A 193 13.69 -12.36 -2.54
N TYR A 194 13.31 -11.99 -3.73
CA TYR A 194 12.71 -12.90 -4.70
C TYR A 194 13.48 -12.84 -6.04
N ASP A 195 13.45 -13.92 -6.79
CA ASP A 195 14.35 -14.12 -7.92
C ASP A 195 14.32 -13.00 -8.97
N ALA A 196 13.15 -12.43 -9.25
CA ALA A 196 13.04 -11.32 -10.18
C ALA A 196 13.75 -10.06 -9.67
N ALA A 197 13.61 -9.72 -8.38
CA ALA A 197 14.29 -8.58 -7.78
C ALA A 197 15.80 -8.80 -7.69
N LYS A 198 16.25 -10.01 -7.28
CA LYS A 198 17.67 -10.36 -7.26
C LYS A 198 18.30 -10.20 -8.64
N THR A 199 17.64 -10.72 -9.67
CA THR A 199 18.14 -10.67 -11.04
C THR A 199 18.24 -9.22 -11.53
N ASP A 200 17.23 -8.39 -11.28
CA ASP A 200 17.23 -6.99 -11.69
C ASP A 200 18.30 -6.19 -10.95
N MET A 201 18.40 -6.33 -9.63
CA MET A 201 19.41 -5.65 -8.82
C MET A 201 20.84 -6.01 -9.21
N ALA A 202 21.12 -7.30 -9.38
CA ALA A 202 22.43 -7.76 -9.79
C ALA A 202 22.82 -7.26 -11.18
N LYS A 203 21.89 -7.30 -12.15
CA LYS A 203 22.14 -6.88 -13.53
C LYS A 203 22.21 -5.37 -13.71
N ARG A 204 21.30 -4.63 -13.06
CA ARG A 204 21.12 -3.20 -13.30
C ARG A 204 21.96 -2.34 -12.38
N LEU A 205 22.10 -2.73 -11.11
CA LEU A 205 22.74 -1.93 -10.08
C LEU A 205 24.09 -2.49 -9.64
N GLY A 206 24.42 -3.74 -9.98
CA GLY A 206 25.63 -4.41 -9.52
C GLY A 206 25.67 -4.62 -7.99
N ILE A 207 24.51 -4.58 -7.33
CA ILE A 207 24.37 -4.74 -5.89
C ILE A 207 24.11 -6.22 -5.57
N ASP A 208 24.79 -6.73 -4.54
CA ASP A 208 24.48 -8.04 -3.98
C ASP A 208 23.11 -7.97 -3.27
N PRO A 209 22.09 -8.69 -3.76
CA PRO A 209 20.76 -8.68 -3.16
C PRO A 209 20.77 -9.07 -1.68
N SER A 210 21.69 -9.94 -1.25
CA SER A 210 21.80 -10.35 0.15
C SER A 210 22.18 -9.21 1.10
N ALA A 211 22.86 -8.17 0.58
CA ALA A 211 23.19 -6.98 1.36
C ALA A 211 21.98 -6.05 1.56
N PHE A 212 20.94 -6.19 0.75
CA PHE A 212 19.79 -5.29 0.75
C PHE A 212 18.57 -5.87 1.46
N PHE A 213 18.22 -7.13 1.18
CA PHE A 213 17.05 -7.77 1.75
C PHE A 213 17.26 -8.30 3.17
N LEU A 214 16.18 -8.51 3.89
CA LEU A 214 16.19 -9.00 5.27
C LEU A 214 16.15 -10.54 5.31
N THR A 215 16.99 -11.12 6.15
CA THR A 215 16.79 -12.49 6.64
C THR A 215 15.72 -12.49 7.74
N ARG A 216 15.19 -13.66 8.09
CA ARG A 216 14.27 -13.82 9.23
C ARG A 216 14.87 -13.24 10.53
N ARG A 217 16.13 -13.51 10.81
CA ARG A 217 16.84 -12.98 11.98
C ARG A 217 16.91 -11.45 11.94
N ASN A 218 17.33 -10.88 10.82
CA ASN A 218 17.41 -9.42 10.69
C ASN A 218 16.03 -8.76 10.77
N THR A 219 14.98 -9.41 10.26
CA THR A 219 13.61 -8.93 10.38
C THR A 219 13.22 -8.81 11.85
N ILE A 220 13.38 -9.88 12.63
CA ILE A 220 13.06 -9.90 14.07
C ILE A 220 13.89 -8.83 14.81
N GLU A 221 15.18 -8.72 14.53
CA GLU A 221 16.06 -7.75 15.17
C GLU A 221 15.59 -6.31 14.91
N LYS A 222 15.26 -5.96 13.67
CA LYS A 222 14.75 -4.64 13.31
C LYS A 222 13.37 -4.37 13.91
N PHE A 223 12.42 -5.27 13.70
CA PHE A 223 11.04 -5.06 14.15
C PHE A 223 10.90 -5.13 15.68
N SER A 224 11.82 -5.79 16.40
CA SER A 224 11.84 -5.74 17.85
C SER A 224 11.97 -4.33 18.44
N GLN A 225 12.60 -3.41 17.69
CA GLN A 225 12.70 -1.98 18.02
C GLN A 225 11.35 -1.26 17.91
N ALA A 226 10.44 -1.82 17.13
CA ALA A 226 9.13 -1.26 16.82
C ALA A 226 7.96 -1.94 17.55
N LYS A 227 8.21 -2.71 18.62
CA LYS A 227 7.16 -3.43 19.39
C LYS A 227 6.00 -2.55 19.84
N SER A 228 6.29 -1.30 20.22
CA SER A 228 5.26 -0.35 20.66
C SER A 228 4.38 0.20 19.54
N TRP A 229 4.78 0.07 18.27
CA TRP A 229 4.09 0.70 17.16
C TRP A 229 2.66 0.18 16.97
N GLY A 230 2.42 -1.10 17.18
CA GLY A 230 1.08 -1.67 17.12
C GLY A 230 0.07 -1.02 18.07
N LYS A 231 0.57 -0.42 19.17
CA LYS A 231 -0.24 0.34 20.14
C LYS A 231 -0.24 1.85 19.87
N ARG A 232 0.73 2.37 19.12
CA ARG A 232 0.93 3.80 18.88
C ARG A 232 0.38 4.25 17.53
N PHE A 233 0.53 3.45 16.51
CA PHE A 233 0.15 3.78 15.14
C PHE A 233 -0.99 2.90 14.64
N ARG A 234 -1.74 3.43 13.69
CA ARG A 234 -2.81 2.69 13.02
C ARG A 234 -2.22 1.75 11.96
N LEU A 235 -1.62 0.66 12.41
CA LEU A 235 -1.14 -0.38 11.51
C LEU A 235 -2.31 -1.14 10.88
N LEU A 236 -2.19 -1.55 9.62
CA LEU A 236 -3.24 -2.29 8.89
C LEU A 236 -3.10 -3.81 9.03
N GLY A 237 -1.94 -4.30 9.43
CA GLY A 237 -1.73 -5.71 9.78
C GLY A 237 -2.35 -6.07 11.14
N THR A 238 -2.61 -7.36 11.37
CA THR A 238 -3.11 -7.82 12.67
C THR A 238 -2.05 -7.69 13.78
N PRO A 239 -2.46 -7.54 15.05
CA PRO A 239 -1.52 -7.56 16.17
C PRO A 239 -0.74 -8.87 16.25
N VAL A 240 -1.37 -9.97 15.83
CA VAL A 240 -0.77 -11.30 15.80
C VAL A 240 0.36 -11.40 14.78
N TYR A 241 0.18 -10.80 13.60
CA TYR A 241 1.25 -10.70 12.62
C TYR A 241 2.39 -9.77 13.09
N TRP A 242 2.05 -8.68 13.79
CA TRP A 242 3.06 -7.80 14.38
C TRP A 242 3.91 -8.52 15.45
N GLU A 243 3.28 -9.33 16.31
CA GLU A 243 4.00 -10.19 17.27
C GLU A 243 4.94 -11.18 16.56
N PHE A 244 4.57 -11.68 15.38
CA PHE A 244 5.45 -12.53 14.57
C PHE A 244 6.66 -11.77 14.03
N LEU A 245 6.48 -10.56 13.49
CA LEU A 245 7.59 -9.74 13.01
C LEU A 245 8.55 -9.34 14.12
N THR A 246 8.06 -9.14 15.34
CA THR A 246 8.89 -8.77 16.51
C THR A 246 9.51 -9.96 17.24
N GLY A 247 9.26 -11.19 16.77
CA GLY A 247 9.82 -12.41 17.34
C GLY A 247 9.11 -12.93 18.60
N ASP A 248 7.95 -12.38 18.94
CA ASP A 248 7.20 -12.81 20.13
C ASP A 248 6.37 -14.08 19.89
N ARG A 249 6.28 -14.53 18.64
CA ARG A 249 5.64 -15.79 18.20
C ARG A 249 6.11 -16.26 16.84
N ASP A 250 5.84 -17.52 16.56
CA ASP A 250 5.89 -18.10 15.22
C ASP A 250 4.50 -18.16 14.60
N LEU A 251 4.46 -18.10 13.26
CA LEU A 251 3.28 -18.31 12.43
C LEU A 251 3.61 -19.26 11.29
N THR A 252 2.61 -20.04 10.89
CA THR A 252 2.69 -20.87 9.69
C THR A 252 2.32 -20.05 8.45
N CYS A 253 3.05 -20.20 7.37
CA CYS A 253 2.74 -19.58 6.09
C CYS A 253 1.50 -20.23 5.45
N SER A 254 0.62 -19.40 4.89
CA SER A 254 -0.54 -19.82 4.07
C SER A 254 -0.40 -19.21 2.68
N ALA A 255 0.49 -19.76 1.86
CA ALA A 255 0.85 -19.22 0.55
C ALA A 255 -0.36 -19.05 -0.40
N TRP A 256 -1.35 -19.95 -0.32
CA TRP A 256 -2.58 -19.97 -1.12
C TRP A 256 -3.59 -18.85 -0.76
N ALA A 257 -3.45 -18.22 0.39
CA ALA A 257 -4.51 -17.35 0.94
C ALA A 257 -4.56 -15.93 0.34
N ILE A 258 -3.50 -15.51 -0.37
CA ILE A 258 -3.50 -14.24 -1.13
C ILE A 258 -3.18 -14.56 -2.61
N PRO A 259 -4.19 -15.02 -3.37
CA PRO A 259 -3.98 -15.38 -4.76
C PRO A 259 -3.63 -14.15 -5.60
N THR A 260 -2.75 -14.35 -6.56
CA THR A 260 -2.29 -13.30 -7.47
C THR A 260 -2.64 -13.66 -8.91
N ARG A 261 -3.38 -12.78 -9.59
CA ARG A 261 -3.72 -12.90 -11.02
C ARG A 261 -2.96 -11.85 -11.82
N ASN A 262 -2.27 -12.27 -12.86
CA ASN A 262 -1.62 -11.39 -13.84
C ASN A 262 -2.04 -11.76 -15.27
N ILE A 263 -1.44 -11.13 -16.29
CA ILE A 263 -1.73 -11.36 -17.69
C ILE A 263 -1.50 -12.81 -18.15
N MET A 264 -0.69 -13.59 -17.44
CA MET A 264 -0.38 -14.99 -17.78
C MET A 264 -1.32 -15.98 -17.08
N GLY A 265 -2.04 -15.56 -16.06
CA GLY A 265 -2.90 -16.45 -15.30
C GLY A 265 -2.79 -16.26 -13.79
N TRP A 266 -3.33 -17.18 -13.03
CA TRP A 266 -3.18 -17.28 -11.59
C TRP A 266 -1.78 -17.76 -11.25
N LYS A 267 -1.02 -16.91 -10.57
CA LYS A 267 0.38 -17.18 -10.23
C LYS A 267 0.49 -18.13 -9.03
N ALA A 268 1.32 -19.15 -9.14
CA ALA A 268 1.55 -20.13 -8.09
C ALA A 268 3.05 -20.40 -7.88
N PRO A 269 3.47 -20.79 -6.68
CA PRO A 269 2.65 -21.10 -5.51
C PRO A 269 2.28 -19.86 -4.67
N CYS A 270 2.92 -18.71 -4.88
CA CYS A 270 2.65 -17.50 -4.10
C CYS A 270 3.02 -16.23 -4.88
N TYR A 271 2.86 -15.09 -4.23
CA TYR A 271 3.20 -13.77 -4.81
C TYR A 271 4.67 -13.69 -5.28
N PHE A 272 5.62 -14.28 -4.55
CA PHE A 272 7.05 -14.18 -4.85
C PHE A 272 7.58 -15.30 -5.72
N LEU A 273 7.15 -16.53 -5.49
CA LEU A 273 7.64 -17.70 -6.20
C LEU A 273 6.78 -18.01 -7.43
N THR A 274 7.42 -18.63 -8.42
CA THR A 274 6.75 -19.11 -9.62
C THR A 274 7.35 -20.47 -9.95
N ASP A 275 6.58 -21.55 -9.71
CA ASP A 275 7.00 -22.95 -9.86
C ASP A 275 5.97 -23.81 -10.59
N GLY A 276 6.40 -24.99 -10.97
CA GLY A 276 5.59 -25.94 -11.71
C GLY A 276 5.12 -25.35 -13.04
N LYS A 277 3.80 -25.31 -13.26
CA LYS A 277 3.19 -24.61 -14.40
C LYS A 277 3.36 -23.10 -14.33
N GLY A 278 3.65 -22.57 -13.12
CA GLY A 278 3.88 -21.16 -12.83
C GLY A 278 2.61 -20.31 -12.87
N HIS A 279 1.75 -20.53 -13.85
CA HIS A 279 0.49 -19.80 -14.02
C HIS A 279 -0.61 -20.76 -14.47
N TYR A 280 -1.80 -20.55 -13.94
CA TYR A 280 -2.99 -21.37 -14.17
C TYR A 280 -4.09 -20.55 -14.82
N PRO A 281 -4.90 -21.16 -15.70
CA PRO A 281 -6.01 -20.48 -16.35
C PRO A 281 -7.15 -20.17 -15.39
N SER A 282 -7.39 -21.03 -14.39
CA SER A 282 -8.43 -20.86 -13.38
C SER A 282 -7.87 -20.97 -11.95
N TYR A 283 -8.56 -20.32 -11.02
CA TYR A 283 -8.24 -20.37 -9.59
C TYR A 283 -8.46 -21.76 -9.01
N ALA A 284 -9.55 -22.41 -9.42
CA ALA A 284 -9.87 -23.78 -8.99
C ALA A 284 -8.81 -24.80 -9.42
N GLU A 285 -8.30 -24.68 -10.67
CA GLU A 285 -7.23 -25.55 -11.15
C GLU A 285 -5.92 -25.31 -10.36
N MET A 286 -5.58 -24.05 -10.10
CA MET A 286 -4.42 -23.71 -9.28
C MET A 286 -4.52 -24.33 -7.88
N LEU A 287 -5.68 -24.21 -7.23
CA LEU A 287 -5.87 -24.77 -5.88
C LEU A 287 -5.77 -26.29 -5.85
N ALA A 288 -6.21 -26.97 -6.92
CA ALA A 288 -6.21 -28.44 -7.00
C ALA A 288 -4.84 -29.03 -7.39
N ASP A 289 -4.05 -28.33 -8.20
CA ASP A 289 -2.83 -28.88 -8.81
C ASP A 289 -1.55 -28.56 -8.01
N VAL A 290 -1.56 -27.45 -7.24
CA VAL A 290 -0.37 -27.04 -6.47
C VAL A 290 -0.23 -27.85 -5.20
N ASP A 291 0.95 -28.45 -4.99
CA ASP A 291 1.30 -29.09 -3.72
C ASP A 291 1.67 -27.97 -2.68
N TRP A 292 0.66 -27.48 -1.98
CA TRP A 292 0.80 -26.41 -1.02
C TRP A 292 1.67 -26.77 0.20
N ASP A 293 1.80 -28.07 0.52
CA ASP A 293 2.61 -28.54 1.64
C ASP A 293 4.12 -28.50 1.35
N SER A 294 4.49 -28.32 0.10
CA SER A 294 5.88 -28.15 -0.33
C SER A 294 6.40 -26.73 -0.17
N TYR A 295 5.58 -25.76 0.26
CA TYR A 295 5.99 -24.36 0.32
C TYR A 295 5.74 -23.73 1.71
N GLY A 296 6.40 -22.57 1.91
CA GLY A 296 6.27 -21.80 3.13
C GLY A 296 7.11 -22.29 4.30
N VAL A 297 6.82 -21.75 5.47
CA VAL A 297 7.40 -22.15 6.73
C VAL A 297 6.29 -22.68 7.62
N VAL A 298 6.41 -23.91 8.07
CA VAL A 298 5.46 -24.59 8.93
C VAL A 298 6.16 -25.01 10.22
N ASP A 299 5.64 -24.60 11.37
CA ASP A 299 6.22 -24.88 12.68
C ASP A 299 7.73 -24.55 12.76
N GLY A 300 8.12 -23.42 12.19
CA GLY A 300 9.51 -22.93 12.15
C GLY A 300 10.42 -23.60 11.11
N VAL A 301 9.91 -24.57 10.34
CA VAL A 301 10.69 -25.30 9.34
C VAL A 301 10.28 -24.85 7.93
N ALA A 302 11.25 -24.36 7.15
CA ALA A 302 11.03 -24.05 5.74
C ALA A 302 10.83 -25.35 4.95
N LYS A 303 9.73 -25.45 4.21
CA LYS A 303 9.44 -26.56 3.30
C LYS A 303 10.23 -26.43 2.00
N ASP A 304 10.39 -25.20 1.53
CA ASP A 304 11.25 -24.85 0.42
C ASP A 304 12.34 -23.89 0.93
N PRO A 305 13.64 -24.11 0.58
CA PRO A 305 14.73 -23.26 1.03
C PRO A 305 14.52 -21.76 0.71
N ARG A 306 13.84 -21.44 -0.38
CA ARG A 306 13.52 -20.07 -0.78
C ARG A 306 12.54 -19.40 0.19
N CYS A 307 11.81 -20.16 0.99
CA CYS A 307 10.87 -19.64 1.98
C CYS A 307 11.50 -19.32 3.34
N GLU A 308 12.76 -19.77 3.59
CA GLU A 308 13.40 -19.71 4.89
C GLU A 308 13.39 -18.31 5.52
N ASN A 309 13.71 -17.29 4.72
CA ASN A 309 13.82 -15.92 5.19
C ASN A 309 12.53 -15.11 5.05
N CYS A 310 11.50 -15.66 4.42
CA CYS A 310 10.26 -14.95 4.17
C CYS A 310 9.48 -14.73 5.46
N MET A 311 9.13 -13.47 5.74
CA MET A 311 8.22 -13.05 6.82
C MET A 311 7.16 -12.06 6.32
N THR A 312 6.86 -12.06 5.03
CA THR A 312 5.99 -11.06 4.41
C THR A 312 4.51 -11.30 4.71
N HIS A 313 3.74 -10.22 4.72
CA HIS A 313 2.32 -10.25 5.07
C HIS A 313 1.49 -11.20 4.19
N CYS A 314 1.82 -11.34 2.91
CA CYS A 314 1.05 -12.17 1.98
C CYS A 314 0.99 -13.66 2.38
N GLY A 315 2.00 -14.17 3.10
CA GLY A 315 2.00 -15.55 3.57
C GLY A 315 1.50 -15.73 5.01
N TYR A 316 1.69 -14.73 5.87
CA TYR A 316 1.47 -14.90 7.31
C TYR A 316 0.28 -14.11 7.86
N GLU A 317 -0.08 -12.99 7.25
CA GLU A 317 -1.24 -12.21 7.69
C GLU A 317 -2.56 -13.00 7.59
N PRO A 318 -2.81 -13.82 6.53
CA PRO A 318 -4.00 -14.64 6.50
C PRO A 318 -4.10 -15.64 7.65
N THR A 319 -2.99 -16.29 8.01
CA THR A 319 -2.93 -17.20 9.16
C THR A 319 -3.22 -16.45 10.46
N ALA A 320 -2.63 -15.27 10.63
CA ALA A 320 -2.86 -14.41 11.79
C ALA A 320 -4.32 -13.91 11.87
N ALA A 321 -4.88 -13.48 10.74
CA ALA A 321 -6.24 -12.94 10.67
C ALA A 321 -7.32 -14.00 10.91
N LEU A 322 -7.15 -15.19 10.33
CA LEU A 322 -8.11 -16.29 10.43
C LEU A 322 -7.97 -17.08 11.73
N GLY A 323 -6.93 -16.84 12.51
CA GLY A 323 -6.68 -17.56 13.77
C GLY A 323 -6.36 -19.05 13.58
N LEU A 324 -5.95 -19.45 12.37
CA LEU A 324 -5.58 -20.83 12.06
C LEU A 324 -4.37 -21.24 12.93
N LYS A 325 -4.52 -22.27 13.76
CA LYS A 325 -3.52 -22.69 14.74
C LYS A 325 -3.12 -21.59 15.74
N GLY A 326 -4.01 -20.61 15.99
CA GLY A 326 -3.78 -19.48 16.88
C GLY A 326 -3.82 -19.87 18.35
N LYS A 327 -3.28 -19.00 19.21
CA LYS A 327 -3.41 -19.12 20.67
C LYS A 327 -4.82 -18.71 21.11
N PRO A 328 -5.35 -19.27 22.21
CA PRO A 328 -6.57 -18.76 22.81
C PRO A 328 -6.48 -17.25 23.03
N GLY A 329 -7.48 -16.52 22.55
CA GLY A 329 -7.52 -15.05 22.63
C GLY A 329 -7.05 -14.29 21.39
N ASP A 330 -6.42 -14.92 20.40
CA ASP A 330 -5.98 -14.25 19.17
C ASP A 330 -7.16 -13.67 18.37
N THR A 331 -8.25 -14.40 18.29
CA THR A 331 -9.48 -13.91 17.66
C THR A 331 -9.98 -12.62 18.33
N TRP A 332 -9.97 -12.58 19.67
CA TRP A 332 -10.36 -11.38 20.41
C TRP A 332 -9.37 -10.23 20.21
N LYS A 333 -8.07 -10.48 20.16
CA LYS A 333 -7.08 -9.44 19.84
C LYS A 333 -7.36 -8.84 18.48
N ASN A 334 -7.61 -9.68 17.47
CA ASN A 334 -7.91 -9.23 16.12
C ASN A 334 -9.24 -8.46 16.04
N ILE A 335 -10.29 -8.92 16.73
CA ILE A 335 -11.58 -8.21 16.82
C ILE A 335 -11.39 -6.85 17.48
N LEU A 336 -10.78 -6.79 18.66
CA LEU A 336 -10.55 -5.53 19.36
C LEU A 336 -9.68 -4.56 18.56
N PHE A 337 -8.69 -5.07 17.86
CA PHE A 337 -7.85 -4.26 16.98
C PHE A 337 -8.64 -3.67 15.80
N ASN A 338 -9.53 -4.45 15.19
CA ASN A 338 -10.31 -4.00 14.04
C ASN A 338 -11.46 -3.07 14.42
N PHE A 339 -12.10 -3.30 15.57
CA PHE A 339 -13.29 -2.55 16.03
C PHE A 339 -12.98 -1.57 17.17
N GLY A 340 -11.82 -1.65 17.80
CA GLY A 340 -11.40 -0.74 18.86
C GLY A 340 -11.02 0.65 18.32
N ALA A 341 -11.00 1.63 19.23
CA ALA A 341 -10.45 2.95 18.95
C ALA A 341 -8.95 2.79 18.59
N ARG A 342 -8.61 3.08 17.36
CA ARG A 342 -7.22 2.99 16.90
C ARG A 342 -6.47 4.25 17.29
N PRO A 343 -5.25 4.12 17.83
CA PRO A 343 -4.45 5.27 18.15
C PRO A 343 -4.15 6.06 16.88
N ASN A 344 -4.25 7.37 16.99
CA ASN A 344 -3.77 8.29 15.97
C ASN A 344 -2.84 9.27 16.70
N PRO A 345 -1.55 8.93 16.83
CA PRO A 345 -0.61 9.74 17.58
C PRO A 345 -0.47 11.10 16.89
N LYS A 346 -0.78 12.16 17.62
CA LYS A 346 -0.38 13.50 17.23
C LYS A 346 0.92 13.83 17.96
N GLY A 347 1.92 14.27 17.24
CA GLY A 347 3.21 14.61 17.79
C GLY A 347 3.90 15.69 16.99
N LYS A 348 4.86 16.36 17.59
CA LYS A 348 5.70 17.32 16.90
C LYS A 348 6.63 16.55 15.95
N VAL A 349 6.66 16.99 14.70
CA VAL A 349 7.59 16.52 13.68
C VAL A 349 8.32 17.75 13.14
N VAL A 350 9.62 17.68 13.11
CA VAL A 350 10.45 18.76 12.57
C VAL A 350 10.46 18.60 11.04
N LEU A 351 9.89 19.55 10.32
CA LEU A 351 9.76 19.46 8.87
C LEU A 351 11.11 19.39 8.15
N SER A 352 12.17 20.00 8.67
CA SER A 352 13.53 19.87 8.11
C SER A 352 14.11 18.46 8.24
N GLU A 353 13.57 17.62 9.11
CA GLU A 353 13.93 16.19 9.18
C GLU A 353 13.17 15.36 8.13
N VAL A 354 11.95 15.78 7.80
CA VAL A 354 11.10 15.08 6.80
C VAL A 354 11.52 15.40 5.38
N PHE A 355 11.89 16.65 5.13
CA PHE A 355 12.22 17.17 3.80
C PHE A 355 13.68 17.59 3.70
N ASN A 356 14.32 17.31 2.57
CA ASN A 356 15.71 17.72 2.25
C ASN A 356 15.88 19.20 1.92
N GLY A 357 15.07 20.00 2.42
CA GLY A 357 15.02 21.43 2.17
C GLY A 357 13.56 21.83 2.15
N VAL A 358 13.23 22.88 2.82
CA VAL A 358 11.85 23.31 2.95
C VAL A 358 11.37 23.83 1.61
N SER A 359 10.82 22.93 0.76
CA SER A 359 10.05 23.38 -0.38
C SER A 359 8.82 24.14 0.12
N ALA A 360 8.61 25.36 -0.40
CA ALA A 360 7.43 26.16 -0.08
C ALA A 360 6.09 25.43 -0.36
N ALA A 361 6.08 24.43 -1.24
CA ALA A 361 4.92 23.61 -1.56
C ALA A 361 4.57 22.59 -0.45
N ALA A 362 5.50 22.24 0.41
CA ALA A 362 5.30 21.26 1.48
C ALA A 362 4.85 21.84 2.82
N LYS A 363 4.89 23.17 2.98
CA LYS A 363 4.45 23.86 4.21
C LYS A 363 2.93 24.06 4.20
N PRO A 364 2.18 23.50 5.17
CA PRO A 364 0.83 23.97 5.44
C PRO A 364 0.92 25.37 6.08
N GLU A 365 0.54 26.40 5.35
CA GLU A 365 0.61 27.79 5.86
C GLU A 365 -0.41 28.08 6.98
N LYS A 366 -1.39 27.22 7.22
CA LYS A 366 -2.52 27.51 8.12
C LYS A 366 -2.73 26.54 9.28
N ASN A 367 -1.81 25.62 9.57
CA ASN A 367 -1.94 24.80 10.78
C ASN A 367 -0.72 24.98 11.70
N PRO A 368 -0.77 25.98 12.62
CA PRO A 368 0.36 26.29 13.50
C PRO A 368 0.68 25.18 14.52
N GLU A 369 -0.19 24.16 14.67
CA GLU A 369 0.06 23.03 15.55
C GLU A 369 1.00 21.98 14.93
N LEU A 370 1.20 22.02 13.60
CA LEU A 370 2.07 21.08 12.89
C LEU A 370 3.51 21.58 12.72
N VAL A 371 3.75 22.90 12.93
CA VAL A 371 5.04 23.52 12.71
C VAL A 371 5.43 24.34 13.94
N ARG A 372 6.28 23.80 14.79
CA ARG A 372 7.14 24.61 15.66
C ARG A 372 8.57 24.17 15.40
N GLU A 373 9.36 25.14 14.93
CA GLU A 373 10.82 25.06 14.92
C GLU A 373 11.37 24.79 16.31
#